data_bc0d83bcb163a1ae36e3cb2161dde235
#
_entry.id   bc0d83bcb163a1ae36e3cb2161dde235
#
_cell.length_a   1.000
_cell.length_b   1.000
_cell.length_c   1.000
_cell.angle_alpha   90.00
_cell.angle_beta   90.00
_cell.angle_gamma   90.00
#
_symmetry.space_group_name_H-M   'P 1'
#
loop_
_entity.id
_entity.type
_entity.pdbx_description
1 polymer ?
#
loop_
_entity_poly.entity_id
_entity_poly.type
_entity_poly.pdbx_seq_one_letter_code
_entity_poly.pdbx_strand_id
1 'polypeptide(L)'
;TALRSTMSIPGVFTPVKYKNYVLVDGGMRDNYPTDIARQLGADIIIGVDVTTPPKPDAKIRNLGDVISSSMDMLEREIYERNVYIPDVSIRPDLMGLNMLSFSKENIDKLIRNGYEAARKNDSVLVAIKRRVGEDSLRFAGPHAINLRNRPVPVGNVELLGVDDTAAKILKKKIGIHPGDTVSYERISHAIAQIYATGAYDYVSYELHGRTEPFDLEITCKKGPVHQLGIGMRADTEEFVTAVFNVGLFANRIQGSTVNFDTKLSMNPEFKIRYSYDAPRIPTINASASVRWTTARIFADRNDWAMFDFLSSRQEVFVSGLKWSYFDVKLGLRNDLFYDNTANPYLNSLFGTEYRAMEPLTNFSSVFIDGTVDNFDRGYFPTKGVKVGLSYSWLFTDYVHSFKDNNLHTVNLDFKAVIPAGKVFAFVPSINARCQFGSKSPVVYANAVGGQVAGRYFEQQIPFAGIPRLMALDRNLGLARADLRFNVAKNHYLTGTANYLYAFDSFRDLKAGRGIYGFAIEYSYNTIFGPITANVNWSDIIHSVGLYLSFGYNF
;
A
#
# COMPACT_ATOMS: atom_id res chain seq x y z
N THR A 1 15.99 -6.42 24.50
CA THR A 1 14.63 -6.40 25.09
C THR A 1 14.35 -5.09 25.80
N ALA A 2 15.22 -4.62 26.73
CA ALA A 2 15.01 -3.40 27.52
C ALA A 2 14.84 -2.13 26.64
N LEU A 3 15.74 -1.88 25.69
CA LEU A 3 15.65 -0.72 24.77
C LEU A 3 14.35 -0.74 23.95
N ARG A 4 13.92 -1.92 23.49
CA ARG A 4 12.67 -2.03 22.75
C ARG A 4 11.46 -1.79 23.67
N SER A 5 11.49 -2.24 24.91
CA SER A 5 10.42 -2.03 25.89
C SER A 5 10.23 -0.54 26.17
N THR A 6 11.32 0.20 26.42
CA THR A 6 11.29 1.64 26.71
C THR A 6 10.94 2.51 25.47
N MET A 7 10.82 1.92 24.28
CA MET A 7 10.34 2.60 23.07
C MET A 7 8.92 2.17 22.69
N SER A 8 8.30 1.26 23.45
CA SER A 8 6.99 0.69 23.12
C SER A 8 5.85 1.58 23.62
N ILE A 9 5.70 2.76 23.02
CA ILE A 9 4.63 3.72 23.32
C ILE A 9 3.27 3.07 23.00
N PRO A 10 2.36 2.96 23.99
CA PRO A 10 1.02 2.39 23.78
C PRO A 10 0.24 3.15 22.70
N GLY A 11 -0.42 2.36 21.82
CA GLY A 11 -1.14 2.91 20.67
C GLY A 11 -0.27 3.24 19.45
N VAL A 12 1.07 3.30 19.61
CA VAL A 12 2.02 3.57 18.50
C VAL A 12 2.84 2.33 18.15
N PHE A 13 3.38 1.65 19.16
CA PHE A 13 4.21 0.46 18.97
C PHE A 13 3.65 -0.75 19.72
N THR A 14 3.94 -1.94 19.18
CA THR A 14 3.54 -3.20 19.82
C THR A 14 4.29 -3.39 21.14
N PRO A 15 3.60 -3.67 22.25
CA PRO A 15 4.21 -3.98 23.54
C PRO A 15 5.17 -5.17 23.48
N VAL A 16 6.15 -5.20 24.37
CA VAL A 16 7.13 -6.27 24.47
C VAL A 16 6.69 -7.31 25.48
N LYS A 17 6.51 -8.57 25.05
CA LYS A 17 6.28 -9.69 25.97
C LYS A 17 7.62 -10.17 26.54
N TYR A 18 7.75 -10.14 27.86
CA TYR A 18 8.93 -10.65 28.57
C TYR A 18 8.50 -11.48 29.76
N LYS A 19 8.78 -12.79 29.73
CA LYS A 19 8.25 -13.76 30.68
C LYS A 19 6.71 -13.64 30.79
N ASN A 20 6.19 -13.40 32.00
CA ASN A 20 4.75 -13.23 32.24
C ASN A 20 4.29 -11.74 32.19
N TYR A 21 5.16 -10.83 31.77
CA TYR A 21 4.87 -9.41 31.72
C TYR A 21 4.65 -8.93 30.29
N VAL A 22 3.79 -7.91 30.15
CA VAL A 22 3.66 -7.11 28.93
C VAL A 22 4.27 -5.75 29.24
N LEU A 23 5.42 -5.46 28.65
CA LEU A 23 6.18 -4.24 28.89
C LEU A 23 5.80 -3.19 27.84
N VAL A 24 5.62 -1.98 28.33
CA VAL A 24 5.37 -0.77 27.53
C VAL A 24 6.41 0.30 27.91
N ASP A 25 6.38 1.45 27.20
CA ASP A 25 7.26 2.58 27.51
C ASP A 25 7.06 3.04 28.95
N GLY A 26 8.15 3.10 29.69
CA GLY A 26 8.16 3.54 31.09
C GLY A 26 7.92 5.03 31.26
N GLY A 27 8.16 5.81 30.21
CA GLY A 27 7.91 7.27 30.20
C GLY A 27 6.47 7.67 30.47
N MET A 28 5.53 6.73 30.29
CA MET A 28 4.13 6.95 30.70
C MET A 28 3.93 7.14 32.20
N ARG A 29 4.87 6.68 33.02
CA ARG A 29 4.79 6.77 34.48
C ARG A 29 5.92 7.59 35.06
N ASP A 30 7.13 7.40 34.56
CA ASP A 30 8.33 8.05 35.04
C ASP A 30 9.34 8.22 33.89
N ASN A 31 9.35 9.41 33.30
CA ASN A 31 10.22 9.77 32.18
C ASN A 31 11.56 10.36 32.64
N TYR A 32 11.71 10.59 33.96
CA TYR A 32 12.90 11.12 34.58
C TYR A 32 13.26 10.36 35.86
N PRO A 33 13.63 9.07 35.79
CA PRO A 33 13.68 8.13 36.93
C PRO A 33 14.95 8.30 37.78
N THR A 34 15.18 9.47 38.32
CA THR A 34 16.36 9.80 39.11
C THR A 34 16.28 9.24 40.54
N ASP A 35 15.07 9.06 41.08
CA ASP A 35 14.82 8.34 42.32
C ASP A 35 15.23 6.87 42.21
N ILE A 36 14.91 6.22 41.07
CA ILE A 36 15.33 4.83 40.83
C ILE A 36 16.85 4.73 40.74
N ALA A 37 17.52 5.68 40.07
CA ALA A 37 18.97 5.71 40.02
C ALA A 37 19.60 5.79 41.42
N ARG A 38 19.01 6.62 42.32
CA ARG A 38 19.44 6.75 43.72
C ARG A 38 19.21 5.44 44.49
N GLN A 39 18.02 4.82 44.31
CA GLN A 39 17.68 3.55 44.95
C GLN A 39 18.61 2.41 44.51
N LEU A 40 19.08 2.42 43.26
CA LEU A 40 20.05 1.46 42.73
C LEU A 40 21.49 1.71 43.22
N GLY A 41 21.73 2.71 44.09
CA GLY A 41 23.01 2.97 44.74
C GLY A 41 23.90 3.95 43.99
N ALA A 42 23.36 4.80 43.13
CA ALA A 42 24.14 5.84 42.49
C ALA A 42 24.56 6.93 43.49
N ASP A 43 25.86 7.13 43.67
CA ASP A 43 26.43 8.20 44.54
C ASP A 43 26.33 9.56 43.86
N ILE A 44 26.45 9.60 42.53
CA ILE A 44 26.37 10.81 41.72
C ILE A 44 25.41 10.58 40.58
N ILE A 45 24.43 11.47 40.40
CA ILE A 45 23.43 11.43 39.36
C ILE A 45 23.55 12.66 38.48
N ILE A 46 23.84 12.42 37.19
CA ILE A 46 23.76 13.42 36.13
C ILE A 46 22.47 13.16 35.37
N GLY A 47 21.49 14.03 35.54
CA GLY A 47 20.19 13.92 34.87
C GLY A 47 20.17 14.74 33.58
N VAL A 48 19.71 14.15 32.47
CA VAL A 48 19.43 14.87 31.23
C VAL A 48 17.92 14.94 31.06
N ASP A 49 17.36 16.12 31.28
CA ASP A 49 15.92 16.34 31.24
C ASP A 49 15.49 16.79 29.84
N VAL A 50 14.84 15.91 29.13
CA VAL A 50 14.27 16.13 27.79
C VAL A 50 12.75 16.26 27.80
N THR A 51 12.16 16.45 28.99
CA THR A 51 10.72 16.68 29.13
C THR A 51 10.36 18.08 28.62
N THR A 52 9.21 18.21 27.99
CA THR A 52 8.67 19.51 27.57
C THR A 52 7.76 20.06 28.69
N PRO A 53 7.98 21.32 29.13
CA PRO A 53 7.07 21.91 30.13
C PRO A 53 5.63 21.89 29.58
N PRO A 54 4.64 21.62 30.45
CA PRO A 54 3.24 21.70 30.10
C PRO A 54 2.92 23.07 29.50
N LYS A 55 2.25 23.11 28.35
CA LYS A 55 1.78 24.38 27.77
C LYS A 55 0.51 24.80 28.51
N PRO A 56 0.47 25.98 29.16
CA PRO A 56 -0.71 26.42 29.89
C PRO A 56 -1.98 26.52 29.02
N ASP A 57 -1.81 26.73 27.71
CA ASP A 57 -2.89 26.95 26.74
C ASP A 57 -3.01 25.79 25.72
N ALA A 58 -2.68 24.56 26.09
CA ALA A 58 -2.83 23.42 25.19
C ALA A 58 -4.31 23.24 24.82
N LYS A 59 -4.72 23.77 23.67
CA LYS A 59 -6.05 23.55 23.11
C LYS A 59 -6.11 22.10 22.65
N ILE A 60 -6.88 21.29 23.35
CA ILE A 60 -7.20 19.91 22.96
C ILE A 60 -8.05 20.02 21.70
N ARG A 61 -7.50 19.56 20.57
CA ARG A 61 -8.14 19.65 19.24
C ARG A 61 -8.53 18.30 18.68
N ASN A 62 -7.88 17.22 19.14
CA ASN A 62 -8.08 15.87 18.63
C ASN A 62 -7.80 14.83 19.72
N LEU A 63 -8.14 13.57 19.43
CA LEU A 63 -7.93 12.44 20.36
C LEU A 63 -6.45 12.26 20.75
N GLY A 64 -5.50 12.57 19.86
CA GLY A 64 -4.08 12.52 20.15
C GLY A 64 -3.66 13.52 21.22
N ASP A 65 -4.23 14.74 21.20
CA ASP A 65 -3.98 15.77 22.22
C ASP A 65 -4.53 15.33 23.59
N VAL A 66 -5.69 14.64 23.61
CA VAL A 66 -6.27 14.06 24.84
C VAL A 66 -5.34 13.02 25.43
N ILE A 67 -4.87 12.09 24.63
CA ILE A 67 -3.96 11.00 25.06
C ILE A 67 -2.65 11.60 25.58
N SER A 68 -2.03 12.53 24.85
CA SER A 68 -0.79 13.20 25.27
C SER A 68 -0.97 13.94 26.59
N SER A 69 -2.03 14.75 26.71
CA SER A 69 -2.30 15.50 27.95
C SER A 69 -2.59 14.58 29.14
N SER A 70 -3.26 13.45 28.91
CA SER A 70 -3.50 12.47 29.98
C SER A 70 -2.21 11.79 30.42
N MET A 71 -1.29 11.52 29.50
CA MET A 71 0.05 11.00 29.83
C MET A 71 0.86 12.00 30.63
N ASP A 72 0.88 13.27 30.20
CA ASP A 72 1.57 14.36 30.90
C ASP A 72 1.05 14.54 32.35
N MET A 73 -0.25 14.35 32.58
CA MET A 73 -0.84 14.42 33.93
C MET A 73 -0.40 13.24 34.82
N LEU A 74 -0.31 12.04 34.29
CA LEU A 74 0.10 10.83 35.04
C LEU A 74 1.58 10.89 35.48
N GLU A 75 2.43 11.54 34.70
CA GLU A 75 3.87 11.66 34.95
C GLU A 75 4.20 12.80 35.92
N ARG A 76 3.36 13.82 35.97
CA ARG A 76 3.69 15.12 36.58
C ARG A 76 4.11 15.04 38.06
N GLU A 77 3.39 14.31 38.89
CA GLU A 77 3.68 14.20 40.32
C GLU A 77 5.05 13.55 40.57
N ILE A 78 5.39 12.51 39.81
CA ILE A 78 6.66 11.81 39.92
C ILE A 78 7.80 12.71 39.42
N TYR A 79 7.58 13.37 38.27
CA TYR A 79 8.56 14.28 37.70
C TYR A 79 8.89 15.47 38.65
N GLU A 80 7.89 16.11 39.23
CA GLU A 80 8.07 17.25 40.17
C GLU A 80 8.91 16.84 41.38
N ARG A 81 8.85 15.59 41.83
CA ARG A 81 9.72 15.05 42.89
C ARG A 81 11.12 14.73 42.37
N ASN A 82 11.22 14.12 41.22
CA ASN A 82 12.46 13.55 40.66
C ASN A 82 13.40 14.62 40.09
N VAL A 83 12.89 15.79 39.72
CA VAL A 83 13.70 16.87 39.12
C VAL A 83 14.73 17.48 40.07
N TYR A 84 14.57 17.33 41.38
CA TYR A 84 15.47 17.85 42.40
C TYR A 84 16.49 16.82 42.94
N ILE A 85 16.45 15.56 42.48
CA ILE A 85 17.33 14.49 42.95
C ILE A 85 18.73 14.51 42.31
N PRO A 86 18.91 14.86 41.03
CA PRO A 86 20.21 14.85 40.39
C PRO A 86 21.19 15.85 41.00
N ASP A 87 22.48 15.47 41.10
CA ASP A 87 23.57 16.35 41.47
C ASP A 87 23.86 17.39 40.35
N VAL A 88 23.59 17.04 39.11
CA VAL A 88 23.62 17.93 37.93
C VAL A 88 22.40 17.65 37.05
N SER A 89 21.70 18.70 36.67
CA SER A 89 20.58 18.61 35.70
C SER A 89 20.93 19.37 34.42
N ILE A 90 20.97 18.68 33.31
CA ILE A 90 21.22 19.21 31.96
C ILE A 90 19.88 19.28 31.24
N ARG A 91 19.41 20.48 30.90
CA ARG A 91 18.13 20.70 30.21
C ARG A 91 18.35 21.38 28.87
N PRO A 92 18.28 20.62 27.76
CA PRO A 92 18.33 21.18 26.41
C PRO A 92 17.11 22.04 26.10
N ASP A 93 17.27 23.02 25.21
CA ASP A 93 16.16 23.77 24.64
C ASP A 93 15.45 22.92 23.58
N LEU A 94 14.19 22.57 23.84
CA LEU A 94 13.35 21.76 22.96
C LEU A 94 12.22 22.58 22.30
N MET A 95 12.28 23.93 22.37
CA MET A 95 11.22 24.79 21.86
C MET A 95 10.96 24.55 20.35
N GLY A 96 9.71 24.26 20.02
CA GLY A 96 9.27 23.98 18.64
C GLY A 96 9.60 22.56 18.12
N LEU A 97 10.17 21.71 18.98
CA LEU A 97 10.48 20.31 18.68
C LEU A 97 9.63 19.37 19.52
N ASN A 98 9.35 18.17 19.01
CA ASN A 98 8.63 17.13 19.71
C ASN A 98 9.20 15.74 19.34
N MET A 99 8.66 14.68 19.97
CA MET A 99 9.13 13.30 19.75
C MET A 99 9.01 12.79 18.30
N LEU A 100 8.26 13.47 17.42
CA LEU A 100 8.12 13.15 15.99
C LEU A 100 8.98 14.02 15.06
N SER A 101 9.85 14.85 15.62
CA SER A 101 10.72 15.77 14.87
C SER A 101 11.97 15.07 14.31
N PHE A 102 11.79 14.08 13.44
CA PHE A 102 12.86 13.24 12.88
C PHE A 102 13.50 13.75 11.58
N SER A 103 13.26 14.99 11.15
CA SER A 103 13.99 15.55 10.02
C SER A 103 15.47 15.70 10.38
N LYS A 104 16.37 15.54 9.39
CA LYS A 104 17.82 15.70 9.61
C LYS A 104 18.15 17.04 10.27
N GLU A 105 17.51 18.12 9.82
CA GLU A 105 17.69 19.47 10.36
C GLU A 105 17.31 19.54 11.85
N ASN A 106 16.17 18.95 12.23
CA ASN A 106 15.72 18.90 13.63
C ASN A 106 16.64 18.05 14.50
N ILE A 107 17.13 16.92 13.97
CA ILE A 107 18.08 16.05 14.68
C ILE A 107 19.39 16.81 14.93
N ASP A 108 19.93 17.48 13.92
CA ASP A 108 21.17 18.27 14.04
C ASP A 108 20.98 19.44 15.04
N LYS A 109 19.78 20.05 15.08
CA LYS A 109 19.42 21.08 16.05
C LYS A 109 19.36 20.51 17.48
N LEU A 110 18.69 19.35 17.66
CA LEU A 110 18.59 18.69 18.98
C LEU A 110 19.96 18.31 19.55
N ILE A 111 20.83 17.75 18.72
CA ILE A 111 22.23 17.41 19.13
C ILE A 111 22.98 18.67 19.57
N ARG A 112 22.87 19.75 18.82
CA ARG A 112 23.52 21.03 19.13
C ARG A 112 23.00 21.60 20.44
N ASN A 113 21.68 21.64 20.63
CA ASN A 113 21.05 22.15 21.84
C ASN A 113 21.45 21.33 23.09
N GLY A 114 21.53 19.98 22.93
CA GLY A 114 22.02 19.11 24.00
C GLY A 114 23.49 19.39 24.37
N TYR A 115 24.36 19.58 23.38
CA TYR A 115 25.76 19.92 23.59
C TYR A 115 25.92 21.28 24.29
N GLU A 116 25.18 22.29 23.85
CA GLU A 116 25.22 23.64 24.46
C GLU A 116 24.68 23.62 25.91
N ALA A 117 23.63 22.83 26.19
CA ALA A 117 23.11 22.67 27.55
C ALA A 117 24.14 21.98 28.48
N ALA A 118 24.84 20.97 27.98
CA ALA A 118 25.91 20.31 28.73
C ALA A 118 27.07 21.28 29.03
N ARG A 119 27.49 22.10 28.05
CA ARG A 119 28.57 23.09 28.22
C ARG A 119 28.27 24.14 29.29
N LYS A 120 27.00 24.52 29.48
CA LYS A 120 26.62 25.43 30.56
C LYS A 120 26.92 24.88 31.97
N ASN A 121 27.11 23.57 32.07
CA ASN A 121 27.42 22.86 33.32
C ASN A 121 28.88 22.38 33.38
N ASP A 122 29.78 22.83 32.47
CA ASP A 122 31.17 22.37 32.37
C ASP A 122 31.93 22.43 33.69
N SER A 123 31.76 23.52 34.47
CA SER A 123 32.48 23.69 35.77
C SER A 123 32.10 22.60 36.78
N VAL A 124 30.81 22.24 36.85
CA VAL A 124 30.31 21.20 37.76
C VAL A 124 30.73 19.81 37.25
N LEU A 125 30.62 19.58 35.94
CA LEU A 125 31.01 18.31 35.33
C LEU A 125 32.53 18.06 35.51
N VAL A 126 33.37 19.08 35.38
CA VAL A 126 34.81 19.00 35.66
C VAL A 126 35.09 18.72 37.15
N ALA A 127 34.32 19.33 38.06
CA ALA A 127 34.42 19.04 39.51
C ALA A 127 34.03 17.58 39.81
N ILE A 128 32.98 17.07 39.21
CA ILE A 128 32.58 15.65 39.31
C ILE A 128 33.68 14.74 38.76
N LYS A 129 34.23 15.05 37.59
CA LYS A 129 35.32 14.29 37.01
C LYS A 129 36.54 14.20 37.95
N ARG A 130 36.90 15.31 38.61
CA ARG A 130 37.99 15.34 39.61
C ARG A 130 37.68 14.49 40.84
N ARG A 131 36.42 14.47 41.27
CA ARG A 131 35.97 13.70 42.44
C ARG A 131 35.94 12.19 42.14
N VAL A 132 35.47 11.79 40.97
CA VAL A 132 35.42 10.39 40.53
C VAL A 132 36.80 9.83 40.22
N GLY A 133 37.75 10.68 39.82
CA GLY A 133 39.12 10.31 39.40
C GLY A 133 39.13 9.79 37.96
N GLU A 134 40.36 9.63 37.45
CA GLU A 134 40.61 9.04 36.13
C GLU A 134 40.86 7.53 36.24
N ASP A 135 40.27 6.85 37.21
CA ASP A 135 40.40 5.41 37.27
C ASP A 135 39.81 4.81 36.01
N SER A 136 40.72 4.42 35.13
CA SER A 136 40.41 3.70 33.91
C SER A 136 39.94 2.31 34.28
N LEU A 137 38.72 2.17 34.87
CA LEU A 137 37.96 0.97 34.75
C LEU A 137 37.70 0.82 33.25
N ARG A 138 38.71 0.30 32.55
CA ARG A 138 38.52 -0.33 31.25
C ARG A 138 37.58 -1.51 31.53
N PHE A 139 36.27 -1.24 31.44
CA PHE A 139 35.36 -2.30 31.20
C PHE A 139 35.82 -2.95 29.89
N ALA A 140 36.62 -4.01 30.02
CA ALA A 140 36.80 -4.98 28.98
C ALA A 140 35.44 -5.69 28.87
N GLY A 141 34.44 -4.95 28.39
CA GLY A 141 33.19 -5.52 27.94
C GLY A 141 33.50 -6.54 26.84
N PRO A 142 32.70 -7.56 26.65
CA PRO A 142 32.89 -8.49 25.56
C PRO A 142 33.11 -7.65 24.30
N HIS A 143 34.22 -7.91 23.58
CA HIS A 143 34.54 -7.19 22.35
C HIS A 143 33.36 -7.38 21.39
N ALA A 144 32.47 -6.38 21.34
CA ALA A 144 31.34 -6.39 20.42
C ALA A 144 31.90 -6.36 19.00
N ILE A 145 31.69 -7.43 18.25
CA ILE A 145 32.08 -7.49 16.85
C ILE A 145 31.27 -6.46 16.09
N ASN A 146 31.93 -5.44 15.57
CA ASN A 146 31.26 -4.45 14.74
C ASN A 146 31.25 -4.93 13.29
N LEU A 147 30.20 -5.62 12.91
CA LEU A 147 29.99 -6.15 11.56
C LEU A 147 30.00 -5.06 10.46
N ARG A 148 29.78 -3.78 10.79
CA ARG A 148 29.88 -2.69 9.81
C ARG A 148 31.31 -2.48 9.34
N ASN A 149 32.28 -2.71 10.25
CA ASN A 149 33.68 -2.45 9.97
C ASN A 149 34.47 -3.72 9.60
N ARG A 150 33.91 -4.89 9.92
CA ARG A 150 34.59 -6.18 9.69
C ARG A 150 33.56 -7.28 9.37
N PRO A 151 33.52 -7.76 8.12
CA PRO A 151 32.82 -8.99 7.77
C PRO A 151 33.43 -10.18 8.50
N VAL A 152 32.59 -11.17 8.90
CA VAL A 152 33.01 -12.35 9.65
C VAL A 152 32.60 -13.63 8.93
N PRO A 153 33.42 -14.71 8.99
CA PRO A 153 33.06 -16.02 8.47
C PRO A 153 32.00 -16.68 9.35
N VAL A 154 31.02 -17.35 8.71
CA VAL A 154 29.91 -18.05 9.35
C VAL A 154 30.11 -19.56 9.25
N GLY A 155 30.08 -20.25 10.38
CA GLY A 155 30.24 -21.70 10.47
C GLY A 155 28.94 -22.43 10.13
N ASN A 156 27.90 -22.20 10.90
CA ASN A 156 26.58 -22.76 10.69
C ASN A 156 25.52 -21.66 10.56
N VAL A 157 24.38 -21.97 9.91
CA VAL A 157 23.24 -21.06 9.78
C VAL A 157 21.97 -21.79 10.25
N GLU A 158 21.43 -21.32 11.36
CA GLU A 158 20.22 -21.88 11.96
C GLU A 158 19.07 -20.90 11.95
N LEU A 159 17.87 -21.41 11.66
CA LEU A 159 16.62 -20.64 11.68
C LEU A 159 15.74 -21.20 12.79
N LEU A 160 15.54 -20.45 13.86
CA LEU A 160 14.69 -20.83 14.99
C LEU A 160 13.26 -20.26 14.84
N GLY A 161 12.27 -21.02 15.33
CA GLY A 161 10.86 -20.63 15.25
C GLY A 161 10.22 -20.81 13.87
N VAL A 162 10.86 -21.60 13.02
CA VAL A 162 10.45 -21.89 11.65
C VAL A 162 10.22 -23.39 11.51
N ASP A 163 9.17 -23.82 10.79
CA ASP A 163 8.99 -25.24 10.45
C ASP A 163 9.99 -25.68 9.36
N ASP A 164 10.25 -27.00 9.27
CA ASP A 164 11.29 -27.56 8.38
C ASP A 164 11.11 -27.17 6.89
N THR A 165 9.87 -27.06 6.45
CA THR A 165 9.56 -26.73 5.06
C THR A 165 9.83 -25.24 4.79
N ALA A 166 9.38 -24.38 5.66
CA ALA A 166 9.67 -22.95 5.60
C ALA A 166 11.17 -22.67 5.76
N ALA A 167 11.88 -23.42 6.63
CA ALA A 167 13.32 -23.29 6.82
C ALA A 167 14.11 -23.54 5.53
N LYS A 168 13.74 -24.57 4.75
CA LYS A 168 14.36 -24.87 3.45
C LYS A 168 14.16 -23.73 2.45
N ILE A 169 12.97 -23.15 2.40
CA ILE A 169 12.64 -22.03 1.50
C ILE A 169 13.39 -20.78 1.91
N LEU A 170 13.36 -20.46 3.21
CA LEU A 170 14.02 -19.26 3.72
C LEU A 170 15.53 -19.34 3.59
N LYS A 171 16.17 -20.48 3.91
CA LYS A 171 17.61 -20.68 3.70
C LYS A 171 18.03 -20.42 2.26
N LYS A 172 17.25 -20.90 1.29
CA LYS A 172 17.49 -20.62 -0.14
C LYS A 172 17.30 -19.13 -0.47
N LYS A 173 16.31 -18.48 0.13
CA LYS A 173 15.97 -17.07 -0.15
C LYS A 173 17.01 -16.11 0.42
N ILE A 174 17.49 -16.31 1.64
CA ILE A 174 18.50 -15.47 2.29
C ILE A 174 19.90 -15.62 1.67
N GLY A 175 20.18 -16.76 1.02
CA GLY A 175 21.43 -16.97 0.29
C GLY A 175 22.70 -16.89 1.15
N ILE A 176 22.60 -17.21 2.46
CA ILE A 176 23.76 -17.32 3.37
C ILE A 176 23.97 -18.80 3.65
N HIS A 177 25.17 -19.30 3.39
CA HIS A 177 25.53 -20.68 3.54
C HIS A 177 26.70 -20.85 4.54
N PRO A 178 26.84 -22.03 5.16
CA PRO A 178 28.02 -22.35 5.94
C PRO A 178 29.32 -22.11 5.15
N GLY A 179 30.27 -21.41 5.75
CA GLY A 179 31.53 -21.03 5.11
C GLY A 179 31.52 -19.64 4.45
N ASP A 180 30.36 -19.00 4.31
CA ASP A 180 30.28 -17.64 3.78
C ASP A 180 30.86 -16.61 4.75
N THR A 181 31.35 -15.50 4.19
CA THR A 181 31.67 -14.30 4.96
C THR A 181 30.51 -13.31 4.88
N VAL A 182 30.01 -12.85 6.02
CA VAL A 182 28.85 -11.98 6.13
C VAL A 182 29.20 -10.61 6.68
N SER A 183 28.66 -9.56 6.05
CA SER A 183 28.65 -8.19 6.55
C SER A 183 27.31 -7.85 7.19
N TYR A 184 27.25 -6.71 7.87
CA TYR A 184 25.99 -6.18 8.41
C TYR A 184 24.91 -6.01 7.32
N GLU A 185 25.31 -5.49 6.15
CA GLU A 185 24.39 -5.27 5.02
C GLU A 185 23.81 -6.58 4.51
N ARG A 186 24.63 -7.63 4.40
CA ARG A 186 24.21 -8.95 3.93
C ARG A 186 23.22 -9.59 4.90
N ILE A 187 23.46 -9.51 6.21
CA ILE A 187 22.53 -10.01 7.24
C ILE A 187 21.25 -9.16 7.25
N SER A 188 21.37 -7.84 7.20
CA SER A 188 20.21 -6.93 7.17
C SER A 188 19.33 -7.20 5.95
N HIS A 189 19.92 -7.46 4.79
CA HIS A 189 19.19 -7.84 3.57
C HIS A 189 18.48 -9.21 3.75
N ALA A 190 19.16 -10.19 4.35
CA ALA A 190 18.56 -11.50 4.65
C ALA A 190 17.34 -11.36 5.59
N ILE A 191 17.46 -10.56 6.65
CA ILE A 191 16.35 -10.27 7.57
C ILE A 191 15.20 -9.57 6.83
N ALA A 192 15.49 -8.58 5.99
CA ALA A 192 14.49 -7.88 5.19
C ALA A 192 13.74 -8.85 4.25
N GLN A 193 14.44 -9.82 3.66
CA GLN A 193 13.82 -10.86 2.83
C GLN A 193 12.89 -11.77 3.61
N ILE A 194 13.20 -12.10 4.89
CA ILE A 194 12.32 -12.86 5.77
C ILE A 194 11.10 -12.02 6.12
N TYR A 195 11.25 -10.76 6.50
CA TYR A 195 10.13 -9.84 6.75
C TYR A 195 9.22 -9.66 5.54
N ALA A 196 9.80 -9.59 4.33
CA ALA A 196 9.05 -9.44 3.08
C ALA A 196 8.10 -10.62 2.79
N THR A 197 8.24 -11.75 3.49
CA THR A 197 7.26 -12.86 3.41
C THR A 197 5.95 -12.53 4.15
N GLY A 198 5.95 -11.56 5.05
CA GLY A 198 4.81 -11.23 5.92
C GLY A 198 4.46 -12.32 6.95
N ALA A 199 5.27 -13.38 7.05
CA ALA A 199 5.01 -14.53 7.92
C ALA A 199 5.50 -14.32 9.36
N TYR A 200 6.41 -13.39 9.56
CA TYR A 200 7.06 -13.16 10.84
C TYR A 200 6.97 -11.71 11.26
N ASP A 201 6.51 -11.46 12.47
CA ASP A 201 6.42 -10.12 13.06
C ASP A 201 7.74 -9.68 13.68
N TYR A 202 8.59 -10.65 14.02
CA TYR A 202 9.89 -10.36 14.62
C TYR A 202 10.94 -11.32 14.09
N VAL A 203 12.03 -10.74 13.61
CA VAL A 203 13.22 -11.48 13.17
C VAL A 203 14.44 -10.82 13.80
N SER A 204 15.24 -11.60 14.52
CA SER A 204 16.51 -11.16 15.06
C SER A 204 17.61 -12.13 14.68
N TYR A 205 18.86 -11.71 14.80
CA TYR A 205 19.99 -12.60 14.63
C TYR A 205 20.97 -12.46 15.80
N GLU A 206 21.65 -13.55 16.06
CA GLU A 206 22.78 -13.60 17.00
C GLU A 206 23.92 -14.39 16.37
N LEU A 207 25.16 -13.99 16.69
CA LEU A 207 26.37 -14.71 16.32
C LEU A 207 26.88 -15.42 17.56
N HIS A 208 26.96 -16.73 17.49
CA HIS A 208 27.44 -17.58 18.57
C HIS A 208 28.86 -18.07 18.29
N GLY A 209 29.70 -18.09 19.31
CA GLY A 209 31.09 -18.55 19.24
C GLY A 209 32.05 -17.62 19.97
N ARG A 210 33.21 -18.14 20.37
CA ARG A 210 34.29 -17.37 20.98
C ARG A 210 35.38 -16.98 19.97
N THR A 211 35.47 -17.75 18.89
CA THR A 211 36.44 -17.59 17.81
C THR A 211 35.75 -17.81 16.48
N GLU A 212 36.29 -17.29 15.39
CA GLU A 212 35.84 -17.53 14.03
C GLU A 212 36.10 -18.99 13.60
N PRO A 213 35.16 -19.61 12.79
CA PRO A 213 33.93 -19.05 12.29
C PRO A 213 32.82 -18.99 13.36
N PHE A 214 31.89 -18.01 13.25
CA PHE A 214 30.74 -17.86 14.15
C PHE A 214 29.52 -18.58 13.59
N ASP A 215 28.70 -19.16 14.48
CA ASP A 215 27.39 -19.69 14.09
C ASP A 215 26.36 -18.56 14.04
N LEU A 216 25.67 -18.44 12.92
CA LEU A 216 24.60 -17.46 12.71
C LEU A 216 23.24 -18.09 13.06
N GLU A 217 22.66 -17.64 14.16
CA GLU A 217 21.30 -17.98 14.56
C GLU A 217 20.35 -16.85 14.15
N ILE A 218 19.31 -17.17 13.42
CA ILE A 218 18.22 -16.23 13.05
C ILE A 218 16.94 -16.70 13.72
N THR A 219 16.48 -15.97 14.72
CA THR A 219 15.24 -16.26 15.44
C THR A 219 14.07 -15.56 14.78
N CYS A 220 13.05 -16.33 14.37
CA CYS A 220 11.83 -15.87 13.75
C CYS A 220 10.63 -16.10 14.68
N LYS A 221 9.82 -15.07 14.93
CA LYS A 221 8.54 -15.21 15.66
C LYS A 221 7.39 -15.02 14.68
N LYS A 222 6.52 -16.02 14.58
CA LYS A 222 5.36 -15.99 13.68
C LYS A 222 4.44 -14.83 14.05
N GLY A 223 4.00 -14.10 13.03
CA GLY A 223 2.98 -13.08 13.12
C GLY A 223 1.56 -13.68 13.10
N PRO A 224 0.52 -12.83 13.18
CA PRO A 224 -0.85 -13.27 13.03
C PRO A 224 -1.04 -13.91 11.65
N VAL A 225 -1.65 -15.10 11.64
CA VAL A 225 -1.84 -15.86 10.40
C VAL A 225 -2.94 -15.23 9.55
N HIS A 226 -3.98 -14.69 10.20
CA HIS A 226 -5.12 -14.09 9.52
C HIS A 226 -4.98 -12.58 9.35
N GLN A 227 -5.63 -12.05 8.34
CA GLN A 227 -5.60 -10.62 8.02
C GLN A 227 -7.03 -10.08 7.94
N LEU A 228 -7.25 -8.92 8.54
CA LEU A 228 -8.46 -8.13 8.39
C LEU A 228 -8.09 -6.79 7.79
N GLY A 229 -8.71 -6.44 6.68
CA GLY A 229 -8.60 -5.15 6.02
C GLY A 229 -9.94 -4.43 6.03
N ILE A 230 -9.93 -3.14 6.33
CA ILE A 230 -11.10 -2.28 6.25
C ILE A 230 -10.69 -1.03 5.47
N GLY A 231 -11.49 -0.67 4.47
CA GLY A 231 -11.32 0.54 3.70
C GLY A 231 -12.63 1.30 3.52
N MET A 232 -12.53 2.60 3.38
CA MET A 232 -13.68 3.46 3.11
C MET A 232 -13.31 4.53 2.09
N ARG A 233 -14.25 4.86 1.21
CA ARG A 233 -14.16 5.94 0.25
C ARG A 233 -15.51 6.65 0.14
N ALA A 234 -15.47 7.95 -0.06
CA ALA A 234 -16.63 8.74 -0.45
C ALA A 234 -16.32 9.50 -1.75
N ASP A 235 -17.20 9.44 -2.73
CA ASP A 235 -17.06 10.20 -3.97
C ASP A 235 -18.41 10.60 -4.58
N THR A 236 -18.39 11.52 -5.54
CA THR A 236 -19.61 12.03 -6.18
C THR A 236 -20.25 11.07 -7.18
N GLU A 237 -19.62 9.94 -7.50
CA GLU A 237 -20.16 8.93 -8.43
C GLU A 237 -20.86 7.77 -7.70
N GLU A 238 -20.24 7.23 -6.64
CA GLU A 238 -20.78 6.10 -5.85
C GLU A 238 -21.21 6.49 -4.42
N PHE A 239 -21.11 7.77 -4.04
CA PHE A 239 -21.36 8.32 -2.70
C PHE A 239 -20.44 7.72 -1.64
N VAL A 240 -20.78 6.61 -1.05
CA VAL A 240 -19.97 5.93 -0.03
C VAL A 240 -19.71 4.49 -0.44
N THR A 241 -18.46 4.09 -0.33
CA THR A 241 -18.02 2.71 -0.55
C THR A 241 -17.26 2.25 0.68
N ALA A 242 -17.66 1.14 1.28
CA ALA A 242 -16.93 0.45 2.33
C ALA A 242 -16.42 -0.89 1.79
N VAL A 243 -15.16 -1.23 2.10
CA VAL A 243 -14.54 -2.49 1.71
C VAL A 243 -14.06 -3.23 2.93
N PHE A 244 -14.37 -4.50 3.00
CA PHE A 244 -13.89 -5.43 4.02
C PHE A 244 -13.15 -6.56 3.32
N ASN A 245 -11.94 -6.82 3.80
CA ASN A 245 -11.12 -7.95 3.35
C ASN A 245 -10.81 -8.85 4.53
N VAL A 246 -11.04 -10.14 4.40
CA VAL A 246 -10.65 -11.15 5.38
C VAL A 246 -9.78 -12.18 4.69
N GLY A 247 -8.51 -12.25 5.08
CA GLY A 247 -7.56 -13.25 4.61
C GLY A 247 -7.34 -14.35 5.66
N LEU A 248 -7.67 -15.59 5.31
CA LEU A 248 -7.44 -16.76 6.11
C LEU A 248 -6.31 -17.57 5.49
N PHE A 249 -5.20 -17.71 6.21
CA PHE A 249 -4.01 -18.38 5.71
C PHE A 249 -3.76 -19.66 6.51
N ALA A 250 -3.46 -20.76 5.83
CA ALA A 250 -2.94 -21.96 6.48
C ALA A 250 -1.47 -21.75 6.92
N ASN A 251 -0.69 -21.07 6.06
CA ASN A 251 0.67 -20.60 6.33
C ASN A 251 0.96 -19.42 5.41
N ARG A 252 1.69 -18.40 5.89
CA ARG A 252 1.99 -17.21 5.09
C ARG A 252 3.14 -17.37 4.09
N ILE A 253 3.94 -18.42 4.21
CA ILE A 253 5.07 -18.67 3.31
C ILE A 253 4.64 -19.47 2.09
N GLN A 254 3.75 -20.44 2.30
CA GLN A 254 3.18 -21.31 1.27
C GLN A 254 1.96 -22.03 1.83
N GLY A 255 1.16 -22.61 0.95
CA GLY A 255 -0.03 -23.38 1.30
C GLY A 255 -1.32 -22.70 0.89
N SER A 256 -2.40 -23.07 1.54
CA SER A 256 -3.75 -22.60 1.21
C SER A 256 -4.05 -21.25 1.81
N THR A 257 -4.63 -20.38 1.01
CA THR A 257 -5.16 -19.08 1.44
C THR A 257 -6.59 -18.94 0.95
N VAL A 258 -7.48 -18.45 1.81
CA VAL A 258 -8.84 -18.04 1.44
C VAL A 258 -9.00 -16.56 1.72
N ASN A 259 -9.37 -15.79 0.71
CA ASN A 259 -9.67 -14.37 0.85
C ASN A 259 -11.15 -14.14 0.58
N PHE A 260 -11.78 -13.35 1.45
CA PHE A 260 -13.13 -12.83 1.29
C PHE A 260 -13.02 -11.32 1.11
N ASP A 261 -13.48 -10.82 -0.02
CA ASP A 261 -13.55 -9.40 -0.32
C ASP A 261 -15.01 -9.00 -0.42
N THR A 262 -15.42 -7.98 0.33
CA THR A 262 -16.77 -7.43 0.30
C THR A 262 -16.69 -5.94 0.03
N LYS A 263 -17.28 -5.49 -1.06
CA LYS A 263 -17.48 -4.08 -1.38
C LYS A 263 -18.94 -3.73 -1.17
N LEU A 264 -19.22 -2.81 -0.26
CA LEU A 264 -20.54 -2.25 0.00
C LEU A 264 -20.62 -0.85 -0.58
N SER A 265 -21.38 -0.69 -1.65
CA SER A 265 -21.58 0.58 -2.37
C SER A 265 -22.92 0.53 -3.13
N MET A 266 -23.16 1.51 -4.00
CA MET A 266 -24.28 1.42 -4.97
C MET A 266 -24.13 0.22 -5.92
N ASN A 267 -22.90 -0.26 -6.13
CA ASN A 267 -22.57 -1.45 -6.92
C ASN A 267 -21.88 -2.46 -6.01
N PRO A 268 -22.63 -3.20 -5.16
CA PRO A 268 -22.03 -4.11 -4.20
C PRO A 268 -21.38 -5.31 -4.90
N GLU A 269 -20.27 -5.77 -4.32
CA GLU A 269 -19.52 -6.93 -4.81
C GLU A 269 -19.09 -7.81 -3.66
N PHE A 270 -19.26 -9.12 -3.82
CA PHE A 270 -18.79 -10.15 -2.91
C PHE A 270 -17.87 -11.08 -3.70
N LYS A 271 -16.66 -11.30 -3.21
CA LYS A 271 -15.68 -12.16 -3.85
C LYS A 271 -15.03 -13.09 -2.85
N ILE A 272 -14.93 -14.36 -3.21
CA ILE A 272 -14.12 -15.36 -2.53
C ILE A 272 -13.03 -15.82 -3.46
N ARG A 273 -11.82 -15.96 -2.94
CA ARG A 273 -10.68 -16.52 -3.66
C ARG A 273 -9.97 -17.54 -2.80
N TYR A 274 -9.81 -18.73 -3.34
CA TYR A 274 -8.90 -19.74 -2.83
C TYR A 274 -7.61 -19.71 -3.63
N SER A 275 -6.46 -19.73 -2.97
CA SER A 275 -5.14 -19.80 -3.60
C SER A 275 -4.33 -20.88 -2.93
N TYR A 276 -3.66 -21.70 -3.73
CA TYR A 276 -2.70 -22.70 -3.27
C TYR A 276 -1.32 -22.37 -3.80
N ASP A 277 -0.41 -22.05 -2.88
CA ASP A 277 0.97 -21.70 -3.17
C ASP A 277 1.89 -22.84 -2.75
N ALA A 278 2.66 -23.37 -3.67
CA ALA A 278 3.58 -24.49 -3.42
C ALA A 278 4.98 -24.21 -4.02
N PRO A 279 6.04 -24.80 -3.41
CA PRO A 279 7.39 -24.60 -3.90
C PRO A 279 7.58 -25.25 -5.27
N ARG A 280 7.93 -24.59 -6.30
CA ARG A 280 8.26 -25.08 -7.66
C ARG A 280 7.11 -25.17 -8.65
N ILE A 281 5.87 -24.90 -8.26
CA ILE A 281 4.75 -24.78 -9.19
C ILE A 281 4.16 -23.37 -9.09
N PRO A 282 3.56 -22.85 -10.15
CA PRO A 282 2.82 -21.59 -10.10
C PRO A 282 1.68 -21.67 -9.07
N THR A 283 1.30 -20.54 -8.51
CA THR A 283 0.15 -20.47 -7.59
C THR A 283 -1.14 -20.80 -8.34
N ILE A 284 -1.87 -21.80 -7.86
CA ILE A 284 -3.17 -22.19 -8.41
C ILE A 284 -4.25 -21.41 -7.66
N ASN A 285 -5.15 -20.81 -8.41
CA ASN A 285 -6.22 -19.98 -7.85
C ASN A 285 -7.59 -20.45 -8.37
N ALA A 286 -8.58 -20.42 -7.49
CA ALA A 286 -9.99 -20.48 -7.84
C ALA A 286 -10.71 -19.31 -7.19
N SER A 287 -11.53 -18.60 -7.94
CA SER A 287 -12.31 -17.48 -7.41
C SER A 287 -13.74 -17.49 -7.91
N ALA A 288 -14.64 -16.99 -7.06
CA ALA A 288 -16.02 -16.70 -7.41
C ALA A 288 -16.37 -15.31 -6.90
N SER A 289 -17.07 -14.54 -7.72
CA SER A 289 -17.61 -13.24 -7.33
C SER A 289 -19.02 -13.05 -7.82
N VAL A 290 -19.78 -12.27 -7.08
CA VAL A 290 -21.10 -11.79 -7.44
C VAL A 290 -21.12 -10.28 -7.29
N ARG A 291 -21.58 -9.58 -8.31
CA ARG A 291 -21.60 -8.12 -8.36
C ARG A 291 -22.93 -7.64 -8.93
N TRP A 292 -23.54 -6.72 -8.24
CA TRP A 292 -24.65 -5.95 -8.77
C TRP A 292 -24.12 -4.66 -9.39
N THR A 293 -24.49 -4.36 -10.63
CA THR A 293 -24.03 -3.18 -11.33
C THR A 293 -25.23 -2.37 -11.83
N THR A 294 -25.32 -1.13 -11.34
CA THR A 294 -26.26 -0.13 -11.83
C THR A 294 -25.47 1.03 -12.41
N ALA A 295 -25.63 1.32 -13.68
CA ALA A 295 -24.89 2.38 -14.38
C ALA A 295 -25.80 3.22 -15.29
N ARG A 296 -25.52 4.51 -15.39
CA ARG A 296 -26.04 5.35 -16.47
C ARG A 296 -25.06 5.34 -17.62
N ILE A 297 -25.56 4.99 -18.80
CA ILE A 297 -24.80 4.99 -20.04
C ILE A 297 -25.31 6.16 -20.87
N PHE A 298 -24.38 7.03 -21.27
CA PHE A 298 -24.65 8.18 -22.11
C PHE A 298 -24.32 7.86 -23.57
N ALA A 299 -25.19 8.24 -24.51
CA ALA A 299 -24.85 8.36 -25.93
C ALA A 299 -24.36 9.76 -26.23
N ASP A 300 -25.02 10.78 -25.67
CA ASP A 300 -24.63 12.18 -25.66
C ASP A 300 -25.10 12.88 -24.37
N ARG A 301 -25.06 14.20 -24.33
CA ARG A 301 -25.44 15.00 -23.15
C ARG A 301 -26.87 14.75 -22.66
N ASN A 302 -27.81 14.56 -23.57
CA ASN A 302 -29.25 14.51 -23.29
C ASN A 302 -29.81 13.09 -23.39
N ASP A 303 -29.07 12.20 -24.05
CA ASP A 303 -29.49 10.84 -24.36
C ASP A 303 -28.72 9.83 -23.49
N TRP A 304 -29.46 9.19 -22.57
CA TRP A 304 -28.90 8.21 -21.63
C TRP A 304 -29.92 7.14 -21.25
N ALA A 305 -29.41 5.97 -20.88
CA ALA A 305 -30.22 4.88 -20.34
C ALA A 305 -29.63 4.35 -19.04
N MET A 306 -30.49 3.75 -18.21
CA MET A 306 -30.08 3.00 -17.04
C MET A 306 -29.82 1.56 -17.45
N PHE A 307 -28.70 1.01 -17.00
CA PHE A 307 -28.34 -0.38 -17.16
C PHE A 307 -28.19 -1.01 -15.78
N ASP A 308 -28.92 -2.09 -15.53
CA ASP A 308 -28.95 -2.77 -14.24
C ASP A 308 -28.85 -4.27 -14.46
N PHE A 309 -27.78 -4.89 -13.95
CA PHE A 309 -27.55 -6.31 -14.09
C PHE A 309 -26.83 -6.91 -12.88
N LEU A 310 -27.11 -8.17 -12.61
CA LEU A 310 -26.35 -9.01 -11.70
C LEU A 310 -25.34 -9.83 -12.51
N SER A 311 -24.07 -9.81 -12.11
CA SER A 311 -23.03 -10.66 -12.70
C SER A 311 -22.48 -11.62 -11.67
N SER A 312 -22.23 -12.87 -12.10
CA SER A 312 -21.50 -13.86 -11.31
C SER A 312 -20.33 -14.35 -12.15
N ARG A 313 -19.11 -14.25 -11.60
CA ARG A 313 -17.87 -14.65 -12.28
C ARG A 313 -17.20 -15.77 -11.52
N GLN A 314 -16.84 -16.85 -12.21
CA GLN A 314 -16.03 -17.93 -11.69
C GLN A 314 -14.75 -18.03 -12.49
N GLU A 315 -13.61 -18.14 -11.82
CA GLU A 315 -12.31 -18.24 -12.48
C GLU A 315 -11.48 -19.36 -11.84
N VAL A 316 -10.75 -20.09 -12.68
CA VAL A 316 -9.66 -20.98 -12.26
C VAL A 316 -8.44 -20.59 -13.06
N PHE A 317 -7.36 -20.20 -12.37
CA PHE A 317 -6.18 -19.69 -13.06
C PHE A 317 -4.90 -19.98 -12.29
N VAL A 318 -3.79 -19.99 -13.03
CA VAL A 318 -2.45 -19.99 -12.46
C VAL A 318 -1.86 -18.59 -12.49
N SER A 319 -1.12 -18.24 -11.44
CA SER A 319 -0.44 -16.94 -11.30
C SER A 319 0.98 -17.12 -10.76
N GLY A 320 1.76 -16.03 -10.74
CA GLY A 320 3.16 -16.07 -10.33
C GLY A 320 4.07 -16.64 -11.43
N LEU A 321 3.57 -16.76 -12.65
CA LEU A 321 4.38 -17.07 -13.82
C LEU A 321 5.17 -15.81 -14.19
N LYS A 322 6.50 -15.87 -14.15
CA LYS A 322 7.35 -14.76 -14.55
C LYS A 322 7.87 -14.97 -15.96
N TRP A 323 7.49 -14.08 -16.85
CA TRP A 323 8.05 -13.99 -18.19
C TRP A 323 8.79 -12.67 -18.37
N SER A 324 10.12 -12.72 -18.31
CA SER A 324 10.96 -11.51 -18.25
C SER A 324 10.57 -10.65 -17.03
N TYR A 325 10.07 -9.45 -17.24
CA TYR A 325 9.62 -8.53 -16.20
C TYR A 325 8.10 -8.61 -15.91
N PHE A 326 7.36 -9.44 -16.69
CA PHE A 326 5.92 -9.58 -16.53
C PHE A 326 5.56 -10.66 -15.53
N ASP A 327 4.62 -10.33 -14.65
CA ASP A 327 3.86 -11.31 -13.88
C ASP A 327 2.66 -11.74 -14.72
N VAL A 328 2.61 -13.02 -15.09
CA VAL A 328 1.62 -13.56 -16.01
C VAL A 328 0.60 -14.41 -15.25
N LYS A 329 -0.66 -14.26 -15.63
CA LYS A 329 -1.79 -15.11 -15.24
C LYS A 329 -2.41 -15.75 -16.48
N LEU A 330 -2.79 -17.01 -16.36
CA LEU A 330 -3.48 -17.75 -17.42
C LEU A 330 -4.59 -18.56 -16.79
N GLY A 331 -5.79 -18.54 -17.36
CA GLY A 331 -6.91 -19.26 -16.77
C GLY A 331 -8.14 -19.38 -17.64
N LEU A 332 -9.12 -20.02 -17.04
CA LEU A 332 -10.49 -20.15 -17.54
C LEU A 332 -11.40 -19.23 -16.71
N ARG A 333 -12.35 -18.63 -17.38
CA ARG A 333 -13.36 -17.75 -16.79
C ARG A 333 -14.73 -18.15 -17.32
N ASN A 334 -15.69 -18.14 -16.42
CA ASN A 334 -17.10 -18.23 -16.75
C ASN A 334 -17.83 -17.03 -16.15
N ASP A 335 -18.53 -16.30 -17.00
CA ASP A 335 -19.32 -15.11 -16.63
C ASP A 335 -20.81 -15.37 -16.87
N LEU A 336 -21.60 -15.25 -15.82
CA LEU A 336 -23.06 -15.33 -15.87
C LEU A 336 -23.63 -13.93 -15.59
N PHE A 337 -24.49 -13.46 -16.48
CA PHE A 337 -25.16 -12.17 -16.36
C PHE A 337 -26.68 -12.38 -16.32
N TYR A 338 -27.32 -11.70 -15.39
CA TYR A 338 -28.77 -11.60 -15.30
C TYR A 338 -29.16 -10.13 -15.47
N ASP A 339 -29.84 -9.83 -16.59
CA ASP A 339 -30.29 -8.48 -16.92
C ASP A 339 -31.68 -8.23 -16.33
N ASN A 340 -31.81 -7.23 -15.47
CA ASN A 340 -33.04 -6.83 -14.84
C ASN A 340 -33.84 -5.80 -15.66
N THR A 341 -33.20 -5.15 -16.62
CA THR A 341 -33.80 -3.97 -17.27
C THR A 341 -34.57 -4.28 -18.52
N ALA A 342 -34.22 -5.36 -19.24
CA ALA A 342 -34.87 -5.77 -20.52
C ALA A 342 -35.22 -4.55 -21.41
N ASN A 343 -34.36 -3.53 -21.47
CA ASN A 343 -34.67 -2.25 -22.07
C ASN A 343 -34.27 -2.22 -23.55
N PRO A 344 -35.23 -2.25 -24.48
CA PRO A 344 -34.94 -2.19 -25.92
C PRO A 344 -34.16 -0.93 -26.33
N TYR A 345 -34.33 0.16 -25.57
CA TYR A 345 -33.64 1.42 -25.81
C TYR A 345 -32.11 1.33 -25.54
N LEU A 346 -31.68 0.54 -24.57
CA LEU A 346 -30.25 0.26 -24.35
C LEU A 346 -29.61 -0.33 -25.60
N ASN A 347 -30.31 -1.25 -26.26
CA ASN A 347 -29.79 -1.87 -27.48
C ASN A 347 -29.61 -0.86 -28.63
N SER A 348 -30.43 0.20 -28.67
CA SER A 348 -30.28 1.27 -29.68
C SER A 348 -29.09 2.19 -29.38
N LEU A 349 -28.74 2.38 -28.10
CA LEU A 349 -27.58 3.19 -27.71
C LEU A 349 -26.24 2.55 -28.09
N PHE A 350 -26.16 1.20 -28.06
CA PHE A 350 -24.94 0.48 -28.41
C PHE A 350 -24.79 0.22 -29.92
N GLY A 351 -25.74 0.62 -30.73
CA GLY A 351 -25.71 0.42 -32.18
C GLY A 351 -25.83 -1.05 -32.62
N THR A 352 -25.74 -1.29 -33.91
CA THR A 352 -25.88 -2.64 -34.52
C THR A 352 -24.67 -3.54 -34.32
N GLU A 353 -23.56 -2.99 -33.86
CA GLU A 353 -22.28 -3.72 -33.68
C GLU A 353 -22.26 -4.58 -32.40
N TYR A 354 -23.13 -4.27 -31.44
CA TYR A 354 -23.28 -5.05 -30.22
C TYR A 354 -24.48 -5.99 -30.28
N ARG A 355 -24.35 -7.13 -29.60
CA ARG A 355 -25.46 -8.07 -29.44
C ARG A 355 -26.26 -7.67 -28.20
N ALA A 356 -27.56 -7.54 -28.36
CA ALA A 356 -28.50 -7.33 -27.26
C ALA A 356 -28.34 -8.39 -26.17
N MET A 357 -28.52 -7.98 -24.92
CA MET A 357 -28.57 -8.94 -23.82
C MET A 357 -29.93 -9.63 -23.78
N GLU A 358 -29.89 -10.93 -23.53
CA GLU A 358 -31.05 -11.69 -23.08
C GLU A 358 -31.11 -11.67 -21.54
N PRO A 359 -32.27 -11.98 -20.96
CA PRO A 359 -32.42 -11.93 -19.50
C PRO A 359 -31.41 -12.75 -18.73
N LEU A 360 -30.91 -13.84 -19.31
CA LEU A 360 -29.83 -14.65 -18.76
C LEU A 360 -28.84 -14.97 -19.87
N THR A 361 -27.59 -14.58 -19.66
CA THR A 361 -26.49 -14.91 -20.58
C THR A 361 -25.31 -15.50 -19.82
N ASN A 362 -24.67 -16.51 -20.39
CA ASN A 362 -23.53 -17.20 -19.80
C ASN A 362 -22.42 -17.38 -20.85
N PHE A 363 -21.21 -16.90 -20.52
CA PHE A 363 -20.04 -16.94 -21.41
C PHE A 363 -18.88 -17.65 -20.74
N SER A 364 -18.18 -18.51 -21.51
CA SER A 364 -16.91 -19.06 -21.08
C SER A 364 -15.78 -18.51 -21.92
N SER A 365 -14.66 -18.24 -21.28
CA SER A 365 -13.47 -17.68 -21.92
C SER A 365 -12.18 -18.28 -21.38
N VAL A 366 -11.15 -18.26 -22.23
CA VAL A 366 -9.75 -18.39 -21.81
C VAL A 366 -9.17 -17.00 -21.74
N PHE A 367 -8.36 -16.72 -20.73
CA PHE A 367 -7.69 -15.43 -20.61
C PHE A 367 -6.21 -15.56 -20.25
N ILE A 368 -5.43 -14.59 -20.68
CA ILE A 368 -4.05 -14.38 -20.29
C ILE A 368 -3.84 -12.90 -19.98
N ASP A 369 -3.32 -12.62 -18.79
CA ASP A 369 -3.00 -11.27 -18.32
C ASP A 369 -1.51 -11.20 -17.99
N GLY A 370 -0.83 -10.19 -18.49
CA GLY A 370 0.56 -9.87 -18.17
C GLY A 370 0.65 -8.48 -17.56
N THR A 371 1.32 -8.34 -16.41
CA THR A 371 1.47 -7.05 -15.74
C THR A 371 2.92 -6.78 -15.34
N VAL A 372 3.34 -5.51 -15.49
CA VAL A 372 4.56 -4.95 -14.91
C VAL A 372 4.15 -3.73 -14.11
N ASP A 373 4.56 -3.65 -12.86
CA ASP A 373 4.34 -2.46 -12.04
C ASP A 373 5.60 -2.23 -11.19
N ASN A 374 6.33 -1.16 -11.50
CA ASN A 374 7.52 -0.76 -10.77
C ASN A 374 7.42 0.65 -10.21
N PHE A 375 6.20 1.15 -9.98
CA PHE A 375 6.00 2.41 -9.31
C PHE A 375 6.59 2.39 -7.90
N ASP A 376 7.23 3.49 -7.52
CA ASP A 376 7.81 3.66 -6.19
C ASP A 376 6.77 3.84 -5.07
N ARG A 377 5.51 4.18 -5.41
CA ARG A 377 4.39 4.38 -4.49
C ARG A 377 3.07 4.01 -5.14
N GLY A 378 2.11 3.55 -4.35
CA GLY A 378 0.76 3.23 -4.82
C GLY A 378 -0.03 4.49 -5.25
N TYR A 379 0.09 5.59 -4.48
CA TYR A 379 -0.52 6.89 -4.77
C TYR A 379 0.55 7.93 -5.04
N PHE A 380 0.31 8.77 -6.05
CA PHE A 380 1.23 9.83 -6.51
C PHE A 380 2.66 9.32 -6.70
N PRO A 381 2.87 8.24 -7.50
CA PRO A 381 4.21 7.72 -7.76
C PRO A 381 5.10 8.82 -8.33
N THR A 382 6.37 8.84 -7.92
CA THR A 382 7.33 9.86 -8.37
C THR A 382 8.12 9.41 -9.58
N LYS A 383 8.21 8.09 -9.80
CA LYS A 383 8.89 7.46 -10.94
C LYS A 383 8.37 6.05 -11.16
N GLY A 384 8.62 5.53 -12.34
CA GLY A 384 8.32 4.15 -12.69
C GLY A 384 7.40 4.02 -13.89
N VAL A 385 7.08 2.78 -14.22
CA VAL A 385 6.24 2.39 -15.34
C VAL A 385 5.30 1.28 -14.89
N LYS A 386 4.06 1.35 -15.35
CA LYS A 386 3.07 0.28 -15.21
C LYS A 386 2.56 -0.10 -16.59
N VAL A 387 2.58 -1.40 -16.89
CA VAL A 387 2.08 -1.96 -18.15
C VAL A 387 1.15 -3.12 -17.80
N GLY A 388 -0.03 -3.11 -18.39
CA GLY A 388 -0.96 -4.23 -18.38
C GLY A 388 -1.26 -4.64 -19.82
N LEU A 389 -1.16 -5.92 -20.11
CA LEU A 389 -1.56 -6.51 -21.39
C LEU A 389 -2.49 -7.68 -21.08
N SER A 390 -3.69 -7.66 -21.63
CA SER A 390 -4.62 -8.77 -21.49
C SER A 390 -5.17 -9.22 -22.82
N TYR A 391 -5.39 -10.52 -22.91
CA TYR A 391 -6.07 -11.15 -24.02
C TYR A 391 -7.12 -12.12 -23.47
N SER A 392 -8.32 -12.10 -24.03
CA SER A 392 -9.31 -13.14 -23.76
C SER A 392 -10.01 -13.59 -25.02
N TRP A 393 -10.34 -14.86 -25.02
CA TRP A 393 -11.11 -15.51 -26.09
C TRP A 393 -12.38 -16.11 -25.48
N LEU A 394 -13.52 -15.51 -25.86
CA LEU A 394 -14.86 -16.03 -25.52
C LEU A 394 -15.24 -17.05 -26.57
N PHE A 395 -15.37 -18.31 -26.16
CA PHE A 395 -15.55 -19.43 -27.08
C PHE A 395 -16.93 -20.07 -27.01
N THR A 396 -17.70 -19.88 -25.92
CA THR A 396 -19.07 -20.42 -25.83
C THR A 396 -20.05 -19.44 -25.25
N ASP A 397 -21.31 -19.63 -25.64
CA ASP A 397 -22.50 -19.01 -25.11
C ASP A 397 -23.56 -20.10 -24.87
N TYR A 398 -23.79 -20.45 -23.62
CA TYR A 398 -24.65 -21.59 -23.27
C TYR A 398 -26.14 -21.30 -23.40
N VAL A 399 -26.55 -20.03 -23.46
CA VAL A 399 -27.98 -19.65 -23.56
C VAL A 399 -28.54 -19.89 -24.97
N HIS A 400 -27.66 -19.76 -25.99
CA HIS A 400 -28.04 -19.90 -27.40
C HIS A 400 -27.65 -21.24 -28.03
N SER A 401 -27.79 -22.34 -27.30
CA SER A 401 -27.55 -23.69 -27.84
C SER A 401 -26.15 -23.87 -28.43
N PHE A 402 -25.11 -23.54 -27.68
CA PHE A 402 -23.71 -23.72 -28.07
C PHE A 402 -23.32 -23.08 -29.41
N LYS A 403 -23.96 -21.97 -29.78
CA LYS A 403 -23.48 -21.22 -30.94
C LYS A 403 -22.08 -20.74 -30.68
N ASP A 404 -21.19 -21.10 -31.60
CA ASP A 404 -19.77 -20.70 -31.56
C ASP A 404 -19.66 -19.18 -31.39
N ASN A 405 -19.33 -18.76 -30.19
CA ASN A 405 -18.94 -17.39 -29.96
C ASN A 405 -17.43 -17.32 -30.15
N ASN A 406 -16.97 -16.55 -31.11
CA ASN A 406 -15.56 -16.40 -31.40
C ASN A 406 -15.17 -14.94 -31.25
N LEU A 407 -15.34 -14.41 -30.03
CA LEU A 407 -14.98 -13.04 -29.70
C LEU A 407 -13.62 -13.03 -29.03
N HIS A 408 -12.69 -12.27 -29.60
CA HIS A 408 -11.38 -12.01 -29.05
C HIS A 408 -11.31 -10.57 -28.53
N THR A 409 -10.72 -10.38 -27.37
CA THR A 409 -10.44 -9.06 -26.79
C THR A 409 -8.95 -8.91 -26.50
N VAL A 410 -8.38 -7.78 -26.86
CA VAL A 410 -6.99 -7.39 -26.53
C VAL A 410 -7.03 -6.04 -25.87
N ASN A 411 -6.45 -5.94 -24.67
CA ASN A 411 -6.36 -4.70 -23.94
C ASN A 411 -4.91 -4.37 -23.61
N LEU A 412 -4.55 -3.11 -23.78
CA LEU A 412 -3.27 -2.54 -23.38
C LEU A 412 -3.53 -1.36 -22.44
N ASP A 413 -2.88 -1.37 -21.29
CA ASP A 413 -2.83 -0.26 -20.35
C ASP A 413 -1.37 0.09 -20.06
N PHE A 414 -0.96 1.29 -20.43
CA PHE A 414 0.38 1.81 -20.20
C PHE A 414 0.30 3.10 -19.41
N LYS A 415 1.13 3.23 -18.39
CA LYS A 415 1.30 4.48 -17.63
C LYS A 415 2.74 4.61 -17.18
N ALA A 416 3.34 5.78 -17.39
CA ALA A 416 4.68 6.08 -16.90
C ALA A 416 4.67 7.35 -16.05
N VAL A 417 5.65 7.48 -15.17
CA VAL A 417 5.89 8.71 -14.39
C VAL A 417 7.32 9.16 -14.65
N ILE A 418 7.45 10.29 -15.31
CA ILE A 418 8.72 10.89 -15.72
C ILE A 418 8.93 12.15 -14.87
N PRO A 419 9.81 12.11 -13.85
CA PRO A 419 10.06 13.28 -13.03
C PRO A 419 10.90 14.32 -13.78
N ALA A 420 10.51 15.58 -13.66
CA ALA A 420 11.29 16.73 -14.13
C ALA A 420 11.60 17.64 -12.92
N GLY A 421 12.71 17.32 -12.24
CA GLY A 421 13.08 17.93 -10.97
C GLY A 421 12.29 17.39 -9.77
N LYS A 422 12.17 18.20 -8.69
CA LYS A 422 11.51 17.82 -7.44
C LYS A 422 10.02 18.19 -7.38
N VAL A 423 9.59 19.08 -8.25
CA VAL A 423 8.26 19.73 -8.19
C VAL A 423 7.34 19.24 -9.29
N PHE A 424 7.88 18.86 -10.43
CA PHE A 424 7.12 18.53 -11.63
C PHE A 424 7.28 17.07 -12.04
N ALA A 425 6.20 16.46 -12.51
CA ALA A 425 6.23 15.15 -13.16
C ALA A 425 5.28 15.14 -14.37
N PHE A 426 5.76 14.61 -15.48
CA PHE A 426 4.96 14.26 -16.64
C PHE A 426 4.48 12.81 -16.53
N VAL A 427 3.16 12.58 -16.69
CA VAL A 427 2.57 11.26 -16.50
C VAL A 427 1.76 10.87 -17.75
N PRO A 428 2.43 10.36 -18.80
CA PRO A 428 1.76 9.84 -19.98
C PRO A 428 1.06 8.52 -19.68
N SER A 429 -0.12 8.31 -20.29
CA SER A 429 -0.85 7.04 -20.27
C SER A 429 -1.40 6.75 -21.67
N ILE A 430 -1.39 5.48 -22.04
CA ILE A 430 -1.98 4.98 -23.28
C ILE A 430 -2.84 3.77 -22.92
N ASN A 431 -4.08 3.77 -23.37
CA ASN A 431 -4.99 2.64 -23.23
C ASN A 431 -5.49 2.25 -24.62
N ALA A 432 -5.53 0.97 -24.91
CA ALA A 432 -6.13 0.44 -26.14
C ALA A 432 -7.07 -0.70 -25.79
N ARG A 433 -8.18 -0.77 -26.48
CA ARG A 433 -9.18 -1.85 -26.40
C ARG A 433 -9.54 -2.26 -27.80
N CYS A 434 -9.31 -3.52 -28.14
CA CYS A 434 -9.60 -4.06 -29.46
C CYS A 434 -10.44 -5.34 -29.34
N GLN A 435 -11.46 -5.44 -30.18
CA GLN A 435 -12.35 -6.59 -30.24
C GLN A 435 -12.50 -7.06 -31.68
N PHE A 436 -12.35 -8.36 -31.91
CA PHE A 436 -12.49 -8.98 -33.23
C PHE A 436 -13.19 -10.35 -33.13
N GLY A 437 -13.71 -10.80 -34.26
CA GLY A 437 -14.53 -12.00 -34.36
C GLY A 437 -16.02 -11.70 -34.28
N SER A 438 -16.75 -12.43 -33.47
CA SER A 438 -18.20 -12.32 -33.30
C SER A 438 -18.62 -10.94 -32.75
N LYS A 439 -19.89 -10.58 -32.89
CA LYS A 439 -20.46 -9.38 -32.24
C LYS A 439 -20.29 -9.46 -30.74
N SER A 440 -19.84 -8.36 -30.15
CA SER A 440 -19.63 -8.27 -28.71
C SER A 440 -20.98 -8.21 -27.97
N PRO A 441 -21.18 -9.00 -26.90
CA PRO A 441 -22.28 -8.75 -25.99
C PRO A 441 -22.11 -7.38 -25.30
N VAL A 442 -23.21 -6.71 -25.00
CA VAL A 442 -23.19 -5.36 -24.39
C VAL A 442 -22.35 -5.30 -23.10
N VAL A 443 -22.36 -6.37 -22.28
CA VAL A 443 -21.58 -6.45 -21.03
C VAL A 443 -20.07 -6.46 -21.23
N TYR A 444 -19.60 -6.73 -22.45
CA TYR A 444 -18.19 -6.63 -22.85
C TYR A 444 -17.91 -5.43 -23.74
N ALA A 445 -18.85 -4.50 -23.86
CA ALA A 445 -18.68 -3.30 -24.66
C ALA A 445 -17.51 -2.45 -24.16
N ASN A 446 -16.77 -1.87 -25.09
CA ASN A 446 -15.79 -0.85 -24.75
C ASN A 446 -16.51 0.41 -24.30
N ALA A 447 -16.08 0.95 -23.17
CA ALA A 447 -16.68 2.12 -22.57
C ALA A 447 -15.63 3.06 -21.97
N VAL A 448 -15.94 4.35 -21.98
CA VAL A 448 -15.12 5.38 -21.35
C VAL A 448 -15.98 6.24 -20.43
N GLY A 449 -15.33 6.86 -19.44
CA GLY A 449 -15.96 7.79 -18.51
C GLY A 449 -15.71 7.45 -17.06
N GLY A 450 -16.19 8.31 -16.19
CA GLY A 450 -15.91 8.25 -14.76
C GLY A 450 -14.44 8.51 -14.44
N GLN A 451 -14.09 8.38 -13.17
CA GLN A 451 -12.73 8.65 -12.67
C GLN A 451 -11.97 7.36 -12.31
N VAL A 452 -12.64 6.22 -12.21
CA VAL A 452 -12.05 4.94 -11.78
C VAL A 452 -12.24 3.89 -12.86
N ALA A 453 -11.15 3.21 -13.24
CA ALA A 453 -11.18 2.16 -14.24
C ALA A 453 -11.98 0.93 -13.76
N GLY A 454 -12.71 0.28 -14.67
CA GLY A 454 -13.44 -0.96 -14.41
C GLY A 454 -14.58 -0.85 -13.38
N ARG A 455 -15.03 0.37 -13.04
CA ARG A 455 -16.06 0.60 -12.05
C ARG A 455 -17.41 -0.02 -12.42
N TYR A 456 -17.79 0.08 -13.68
CA TYR A 456 -19.07 -0.42 -14.20
C TYR A 456 -18.87 -1.61 -15.12
N PHE A 457 -18.01 -1.49 -16.12
CA PHE A 457 -17.60 -2.57 -17.03
C PHE A 457 -16.09 -2.81 -16.95
N GLU A 458 -15.68 -4.04 -17.17
CA GLU A 458 -14.27 -4.43 -17.16
C GLU A 458 -13.45 -3.64 -18.20
N GLN A 459 -14.05 -3.36 -19.36
CA GLN A 459 -13.42 -2.64 -20.47
C GLN A 459 -13.42 -1.11 -20.29
N GLN A 460 -14.00 -0.59 -19.20
CA GLN A 460 -14.10 0.84 -18.97
C GLN A 460 -12.74 1.49 -18.72
N ILE A 461 -12.52 2.64 -19.40
CA ILE A 461 -11.36 3.49 -19.20
C ILE A 461 -11.80 4.84 -18.66
N PRO A 462 -11.15 5.40 -17.62
CA PRO A 462 -11.45 6.73 -17.11
C PRO A 462 -11.20 7.82 -18.16
N PHE A 463 -12.14 8.77 -18.28
CA PHE A 463 -12.04 9.86 -19.24
C PHE A 463 -12.52 11.20 -18.63
N ALA A 464 -11.67 12.24 -18.72
CA ALA A 464 -12.02 13.56 -18.20
C ALA A 464 -13.16 14.18 -19.00
N GLY A 465 -14.21 14.63 -18.31
CA GLY A 465 -15.36 15.31 -18.91
C GLY A 465 -16.48 14.41 -19.38
N ILE A 466 -16.37 13.08 -19.21
CA ILE A 466 -17.47 12.14 -19.41
C ILE A 466 -17.88 11.59 -18.05
N PRO A 467 -19.05 11.98 -17.51
CA PRO A 467 -19.53 11.49 -16.25
C PRO A 467 -19.98 10.02 -16.38
N ARG A 468 -19.60 9.18 -15.40
CA ARG A 468 -20.00 7.77 -15.32
C ARG A 468 -19.55 6.92 -16.50
N LEU A 469 -20.41 6.70 -17.54
CA LEU A 469 -20.13 5.74 -18.60
C LEU A 469 -20.71 6.21 -19.95
N MET A 470 -19.91 6.08 -21.00
CA MET A 470 -20.31 6.26 -22.38
C MET A 470 -19.93 5.02 -23.17
N ALA A 471 -20.87 4.44 -23.92
CA ALA A 471 -20.60 3.32 -24.81
C ALA A 471 -19.90 3.80 -26.09
N LEU A 472 -19.02 2.97 -26.62
CA LEU A 472 -18.20 3.27 -27.79
C LEU A 472 -18.09 2.07 -28.73
N ASP A 473 -17.40 2.28 -29.85
CA ASP A 473 -17.15 1.32 -30.89
C ASP A 473 -16.26 0.13 -30.43
N ARG A 474 -16.16 -0.90 -31.27
CA ARG A 474 -15.42 -2.13 -30.97
C ARG A 474 -13.95 -1.93 -30.66
N ASN A 475 -13.36 -0.89 -31.22
CA ASN A 475 -11.95 -0.58 -31.03
C ASN A 475 -11.78 0.85 -30.58
N LEU A 476 -10.86 1.06 -29.65
CA LEU A 476 -10.49 2.40 -29.22
C LEU A 476 -9.02 2.50 -28.80
N GLY A 477 -8.48 3.67 -28.99
CA GLY A 477 -7.19 4.10 -28.45
C GLY A 477 -7.33 5.41 -27.71
N LEU A 478 -6.84 5.46 -26.49
CA LEU A 478 -6.81 6.65 -25.63
C LEU A 478 -5.38 7.04 -25.34
N ALA A 479 -5.02 8.29 -25.61
CA ALA A 479 -3.81 8.92 -25.12
C ALA A 479 -4.16 9.97 -24.06
N ARG A 480 -3.51 9.92 -22.90
CA ARG A 480 -3.67 10.87 -21.81
C ARG A 480 -2.31 11.42 -21.38
N ALA A 481 -2.25 12.70 -21.15
CA ALA A 481 -1.10 13.41 -20.61
C ALA A 481 -1.50 14.15 -19.34
N ASP A 482 -0.91 13.76 -18.21
CA ASP A 482 -1.06 14.47 -16.95
C ASP A 482 0.22 15.28 -16.65
N LEU A 483 0.06 16.57 -16.37
CA LEU A 483 1.10 17.46 -15.88
C LEU A 483 0.90 17.66 -14.39
N ARG A 484 1.68 16.99 -13.55
CA ARG A 484 1.52 17.02 -12.11
C ARG A 484 2.56 17.89 -11.43
N PHE A 485 2.11 18.84 -10.64
CA PHE A 485 2.91 19.73 -9.81
C PHE A 485 2.76 19.36 -8.33
N ASN A 486 3.87 19.17 -7.64
CA ASN A 486 3.91 19.05 -6.19
C ASN A 486 4.03 20.47 -5.59
N VAL A 487 2.88 21.10 -5.26
CA VAL A 487 2.83 22.50 -4.83
C VAL A 487 3.22 22.70 -3.37
N ALA A 488 3.05 21.67 -2.55
CA ALA A 488 3.53 21.61 -1.16
C ALA A 488 3.64 20.15 -0.72
N LYS A 489 4.14 19.88 0.49
CA LYS A 489 4.23 18.51 1.02
C LYS A 489 2.87 17.82 0.97
N ASN A 490 2.76 16.72 0.21
CA ASN A 490 1.55 15.93 -0.01
C ASN A 490 0.41 16.66 -0.79
N HIS A 491 0.66 17.83 -1.37
CA HIS A 491 -0.31 18.59 -2.15
C HIS A 491 0.08 18.59 -3.63
N TYR A 492 -0.85 18.20 -4.47
CA TYR A 492 -0.63 18.02 -5.91
C TYR A 492 -1.67 18.81 -6.70
N LEU A 493 -1.22 19.49 -7.74
CA LEU A 493 -2.06 20.08 -8.79
C LEU A 493 -1.76 19.35 -10.08
N THR A 494 -2.78 18.81 -10.74
CA THR A 494 -2.62 18.03 -11.97
C THR A 494 -3.49 18.63 -13.08
N GLY A 495 -2.86 19.00 -14.19
CA GLY A 495 -3.56 19.30 -15.43
C GLY A 495 -3.59 18.04 -16.30
N THR A 496 -4.77 17.68 -16.80
CA THR A 496 -5.00 16.50 -17.64
C THR A 496 -5.50 16.92 -19.02
N ALA A 497 -4.92 16.33 -20.07
CA ALA A 497 -5.45 16.33 -21.41
C ALA A 497 -5.57 14.88 -21.89
N ASN A 498 -6.73 14.52 -22.46
CA ASN A 498 -6.92 13.19 -23.05
C ASN A 498 -7.59 13.30 -24.41
N TYR A 499 -7.17 12.41 -25.30
CA TYR A 499 -7.68 12.22 -26.63
C TYR A 499 -7.99 10.76 -26.87
N LEU A 500 -9.23 10.48 -27.23
CA LEU A 500 -9.73 9.16 -27.58
C LEU A 500 -10.00 9.12 -29.08
N TYR A 501 -9.67 8.01 -29.69
CA TYR A 501 -10.10 7.67 -31.06
C TYR A 501 -10.80 6.31 -31.04
N ALA A 502 -12.07 6.27 -31.44
CA ALA A 502 -12.90 5.06 -31.47
C ALA A 502 -13.32 4.72 -32.92
N PHE A 503 -13.31 3.45 -33.26
CA PHE A 503 -13.62 2.95 -34.61
C PHE A 503 -14.08 1.48 -34.57
N ASP A 504 -14.94 1.10 -35.51
CA ASP A 504 -15.48 -0.27 -35.58
C ASP A 504 -14.53 -1.27 -36.24
N SER A 505 -13.85 -0.87 -37.32
CA SER A 505 -13.02 -1.76 -38.09
C SER A 505 -11.68 -1.15 -38.47
N PHE A 506 -10.62 -1.93 -38.39
CA PHE A 506 -9.29 -1.55 -38.89
C PHE A 506 -9.24 -1.31 -40.39
N ARG A 507 -10.26 -1.78 -41.15
CA ARG A 507 -10.36 -1.53 -42.59
C ARG A 507 -10.90 -0.13 -42.91
N ASP A 508 -11.63 0.46 -41.95
CA ASP A 508 -12.26 1.77 -42.13
C ASP A 508 -11.92 2.72 -40.97
N LEU A 509 -10.64 2.91 -40.75
CA LEU A 509 -10.13 3.82 -39.71
C LEU A 509 -10.60 5.27 -39.90
N LYS A 510 -10.93 5.68 -41.13
CA LYS A 510 -11.37 7.07 -41.41
C LYS A 510 -12.78 7.36 -40.93
N ALA A 511 -13.61 6.33 -40.75
CA ALA A 511 -14.97 6.47 -40.23
C ALA A 511 -15.02 6.62 -38.69
N GLY A 512 -13.88 6.46 -38.01
CA GLY A 512 -13.80 6.61 -36.57
C GLY A 512 -14.01 8.05 -36.11
N ARG A 513 -14.34 8.20 -34.83
CA ARG A 513 -14.54 9.49 -34.17
C ARG A 513 -13.49 9.78 -33.11
N GLY A 514 -13.05 11.04 -33.07
CA GLY A 514 -12.17 11.55 -32.03
C GLY A 514 -12.97 12.29 -30.95
N ILE A 515 -12.58 12.08 -29.70
CA ILE A 515 -13.15 12.78 -28.52
C ILE A 515 -11.97 13.30 -27.70
N TYR A 516 -12.06 14.53 -27.24
CA TYR A 516 -11.03 15.09 -26.36
C TYR A 516 -11.65 15.69 -25.09
N GLY A 517 -10.85 15.67 -24.02
CA GLY A 517 -11.28 16.16 -22.72
C GLY A 517 -10.12 16.70 -21.92
N PHE A 518 -10.45 17.58 -20.99
CA PHE A 518 -9.50 18.28 -20.13
C PHE A 518 -9.97 18.22 -18.68
N ALA A 519 -9.02 18.21 -17.74
CA ALA A 519 -9.33 18.38 -16.33
C ALA A 519 -8.23 19.15 -15.61
N ILE A 520 -8.62 19.79 -14.52
CA ILE A 520 -7.72 20.31 -13.50
C ILE A 520 -8.12 19.67 -12.20
N GLU A 521 -7.16 19.06 -11.52
CA GLU A 521 -7.34 18.31 -10.29
C GLU A 521 -6.42 18.87 -9.21
N TYR A 522 -6.98 19.11 -8.04
CA TYR A 522 -6.23 19.33 -6.82
C TYR A 522 -6.37 18.11 -5.93
N SER A 523 -5.24 17.60 -5.39
CA SER A 523 -5.22 16.45 -4.52
C SER A 523 -4.35 16.68 -3.28
N TYR A 524 -4.84 16.27 -2.13
CA TYR A 524 -4.10 16.25 -0.87
C TYR A 524 -4.01 14.81 -0.35
N ASN A 525 -2.79 14.28 -0.29
CA ASN A 525 -2.54 12.90 0.16
C ASN A 525 -2.49 12.83 1.69
N THR A 526 -3.53 12.28 2.30
CA THR A 526 -3.66 12.09 3.75
C THR A 526 -3.32 10.66 4.17
N ILE A 527 -3.23 10.41 5.46
CA ILE A 527 -3.06 9.05 6.02
C ILE A 527 -4.30 8.15 5.83
N PHE A 528 -5.46 8.74 5.55
CA PHE A 528 -6.72 8.03 5.28
C PHE A 528 -7.04 7.92 3.78
N GLY A 529 -6.08 8.26 2.93
CA GLY A 529 -6.22 8.33 1.48
C GLY A 529 -6.30 9.76 0.95
N PRO A 530 -6.24 9.92 -0.38
CA PRO A 530 -6.28 11.23 -1.00
C PRO A 530 -7.65 11.90 -0.87
N ILE A 531 -7.63 13.22 -0.67
CA ILE A 531 -8.77 14.11 -0.90
C ILE A 531 -8.56 14.73 -2.27
N THR A 532 -9.50 14.57 -3.18
CA THR A 532 -9.37 15.04 -4.56
C THR A 532 -10.56 15.90 -4.96
N ALA A 533 -10.29 17.01 -5.60
CA ALA A 533 -11.26 17.85 -6.28
C ALA A 533 -10.84 18.03 -7.74
N ASN A 534 -11.70 17.62 -8.66
CA ASN A 534 -11.43 17.60 -10.10
C ASN A 534 -12.54 18.35 -10.83
N VAL A 535 -12.16 19.32 -11.65
CA VAL A 535 -13.04 20.01 -12.59
C VAL A 535 -12.66 19.56 -13.99
N ASN A 536 -13.64 19.14 -14.77
CA ASN A 536 -13.41 18.50 -16.06
C ASN A 536 -14.41 18.93 -17.12
N TRP A 537 -14.04 18.75 -18.38
CA TRP A 537 -14.83 19.09 -19.55
C TRP A 537 -14.46 18.20 -20.73
N SER A 538 -15.41 17.92 -21.61
CA SER A 538 -15.18 17.24 -22.89
C SER A 538 -16.00 17.85 -24.01
N ASP A 539 -15.53 17.68 -25.25
CA ASP A 539 -16.16 18.15 -26.47
C ASP A 539 -17.47 17.43 -26.83
N ILE A 540 -17.77 16.30 -26.20
CA ILE A 540 -18.99 15.56 -26.43
C ILE A 540 -20.10 15.89 -25.42
N ILE A 541 -19.75 16.15 -24.18
CA ILE A 541 -20.71 16.50 -23.13
C ILE A 541 -20.97 18.02 -23.09
N HIS A 542 -20.03 18.85 -23.53
CA HIS A 542 -20.12 20.30 -23.59
C HIS A 542 -20.52 20.99 -22.28
N SER A 543 -20.34 20.32 -21.14
CA SER A 543 -20.60 20.88 -19.81
C SER A 543 -19.45 20.64 -18.87
N VAL A 544 -19.27 21.56 -17.92
CA VAL A 544 -18.27 21.41 -16.87
C VAL A 544 -18.78 20.40 -15.84
N GLY A 545 -17.97 19.37 -15.59
CA GLY A 545 -18.19 18.37 -14.56
C GLY A 545 -17.35 18.67 -13.31
N LEU A 546 -17.87 18.28 -12.15
CA LEU A 546 -17.16 18.30 -10.86
C LEU A 546 -17.12 16.91 -10.28
N TYR A 547 -15.92 16.46 -9.90
CA TYR A 547 -15.72 15.23 -9.15
C TYR A 547 -14.99 15.51 -7.85
N LEU A 548 -15.54 15.01 -6.76
CA LEU A 548 -14.93 15.08 -5.43
C LEU A 548 -14.76 13.67 -4.90
N SER A 549 -13.62 13.38 -4.28
CA SER A 549 -13.40 12.10 -3.61
C SER A 549 -12.55 12.25 -2.34
N PHE A 550 -12.78 11.33 -1.41
CA PHE A 550 -12.00 11.16 -0.19
C PHE A 550 -11.79 9.66 0.07
N GLY A 551 -10.57 9.24 0.31
CA GLY A 551 -10.22 7.85 0.62
C GLY A 551 -9.49 7.15 -0.52
N TYR A 552 -9.17 5.88 -0.30
CA TYR A 552 -8.46 5.05 -1.26
C TYR A 552 -9.38 4.50 -2.35
N ASN A 553 -8.89 4.35 -3.57
CA ASN A 553 -9.57 3.60 -4.63
C ASN A 553 -9.29 2.10 -4.43
N PHE A 554 -10.34 1.30 -4.42
CA PHE A 554 -10.32 -0.15 -4.22
C PHE A 554 -10.69 -0.88 -5.49
#